data_175e0eb850d4443869f35ab6a2a8507e
#
_entry.id   175e0eb850d4443869f35ab6a2a8507e
#
_cell.length_a   1.000
_cell.length_b   1.000
_cell.length_c   1.000
_cell.angle_alpha   90.00
_cell.angle_beta   90.00
_cell.angle_gamma   90.00
#
_symmetry.space_group_name_H-M   'P 1'
#
loop_
_entity.id
_entity.type
_entity.pdbx_description
1 polymer ?
#
loop_
_entity_poly.entity_id
_entity_poly.type
_entity_poly.pdbx_seq_one_letter_code
_entity_poly.pdbx_strand_id
1 'polypeptide(L)'
;MTRSVACQLGAATVTRRSSENRAAWRELFTATYPTLAGWVRRLVDDDETAHEIASEAFTRLMSHWSSPDDPQAYLYKIATNLVRDHWRRTRRERVALRGIAAGQRHELAPGPDSGMRLRGLLESLPQHQRIAVVLHYLAGLPIHDVALAVGRPEGTVKSDLHQARVRLRAELDTSHD
;
A
#
# COMPACT_ATOMS: atom_id res chain seq x y z
N MET A 1 32.11 -29.01 -35.13
CA MET A 1 30.69 -28.69 -35.29
C MET A 1 29.89 -28.62 -33.95
N THR A 2 30.54 -28.44 -32.80
CA THR A 2 29.90 -28.61 -31.46
C THR A 2 29.58 -27.26 -30.70
N ARG A 3 29.93 -26.13 -31.27
CA ARG A 3 29.71 -24.81 -30.62
C ARG A 3 28.32 -24.18 -30.84
N SER A 4 27.59 -24.63 -31.87
CA SER A 4 26.31 -24.00 -32.27
C SER A 4 25.12 -24.45 -31.42
N VAL A 5 25.11 -25.69 -30.94
CA VAL A 5 23.97 -26.27 -30.20
C VAL A 5 23.87 -25.71 -28.78
N ALA A 6 25.00 -25.47 -28.10
CA ALA A 6 25.03 -24.93 -26.74
C ALA A 6 24.53 -23.46 -26.69
N CYS A 7 24.81 -22.68 -27.74
CA CYS A 7 24.35 -21.28 -27.80
C CYS A 7 22.83 -21.18 -28.05
N GLN A 8 22.27 -22.11 -28.84
CA GLN A 8 20.82 -22.15 -29.10
C GLN A 8 20.02 -22.63 -27.90
N LEU A 9 20.52 -23.58 -27.11
CA LEU A 9 19.90 -24.03 -25.87
C LEU A 9 19.89 -22.94 -24.80
N GLY A 10 20.98 -22.19 -24.68
CA GLY A 10 21.06 -21.03 -23.77
C GLY A 10 20.06 -19.92 -24.10
N ALA A 11 19.95 -19.56 -25.37
CA ALA A 11 19.02 -18.54 -25.85
C ALA A 11 17.54 -18.94 -25.64
N ALA A 12 17.20 -20.21 -25.92
CA ALA A 12 15.84 -20.73 -25.72
C ALA A 12 15.45 -20.75 -24.23
N THR A 13 16.38 -21.10 -23.33
CA THR A 13 16.15 -21.12 -21.88
C THR A 13 15.97 -19.69 -21.34
N VAL A 14 16.76 -18.73 -21.76
CA VAL A 14 16.63 -17.31 -21.38
C VAL A 14 15.30 -16.73 -21.87
N THR A 15 14.91 -17.02 -23.11
CA THR A 15 13.64 -16.53 -23.68
C THR A 15 12.43 -17.13 -22.97
N ARG A 16 12.46 -18.41 -22.61
CA ARG A 16 11.40 -19.10 -21.87
C ARG A 16 11.25 -18.50 -20.47
N ARG A 17 12.34 -18.32 -19.72
CA ARG A 17 12.35 -17.71 -18.39
C ARG A 17 11.82 -16.27 -18.43
N SER A 18 12.16 -15.52 -19.47
CA SER A 18 11.67 -14.15 -19.67
C SER A 18 10.17 -14.11 -19.99
N SER A 19 9.63 -15.10 -20.72
CA SER A 19 8.19 -15.18 -21.02
C SER A 19 7.38 -15.64 -19.80
N GLU A 20 7.89 -16.61 -19.03
CA GLU A 20 7.29 -17.09 -17.78
C GLU A 20 7.24 -15.97 -16.73
N ASN A 21 8.32 -15.20 -16.56
CA ASN A 21 8.36 -14.04 -15.68
C ASN A 21 7.34 -12.96 -16.08
N ARG A 22 7.18 -12.69 -17.37
CA ARG A 22 6.18 -11.72 -17.85
C ARG A 22 4.75 -12.19 -17.63
N ALA A 23 4.48 -13.48 -17.77
CA ALA A 23 3.16 -14.03 -17.51
C ALA A 23 2.82 -13.96 -16.01
N ALA A 24 3.72 -14.38 -15.13
CA ALA A 24 3.58 -14.31 -13.69
C ALA A 24 3.40 -12.87 -13.20
N TRP A 25 4.17 -11.91 -13.76
CA TRP A 25 4.02 -10.49 -13.44
C TRP A 25 2.65 -9.96 -13.85
N ARG A 26 2.16 -10.30 -15.04
CA ARG A 26 0.85 -9.87 -15.52
C ARG A 26 -0.28 -10.43 -14.67
N GLU A 27 -0.16 -11.68 -14.26
CA GLU A 27 -1.11 -12.35 -13.37
C GLU A 27 -1.16 -11.63 -12.01
N LEU A 28 -0.01 -11.39 -11.39
CA LEU A 28 0.08 -10.64 -10.14
C LEU A 28 -0.50 -9.23 -10.29
N PHE A 29 -0.17 -8.52 -11.37
CA PHE A 29 -0.70 -7.18 -11.63
C PHE A 29 -2.22 -7.19 -11.71
N THR A 30 -2.78 -8.06 -12.55
CA THR A 30 -4.24 -8.12 -12.76
C THR A 30 -4.98 -8.51 -11.47
N ALA A 31 -4.43 -9.45 -10.69
CA ALA A 31 -5.05 -9.91 -9.46
C ALA A 31 -4.95 -8.89 -8.32
N THR A 32 -3.85 -8.14 -8.23
CA THR A 32 -3.51 -7.37 -7.03
C THR A 32 -3.71 -5.86 -7.20
N TYR A 33 -3.58 -5.31 -8.43
CA TYR A 33 -3.65 -3.86 -8.66
C TYR A 33 -4.94 -3.21 -8.15
N PRO A 34 -6.15 -3.75 -8.41
CA PRO A 34 -7.38 -3.12 -7.93
C PRO A 34 -7.45 -3.05 -6.40
N THR A 35 -7.03 -4.13 -5.73
CA THR A 35 -6.99 -4.19 -4.27
C THR A 35 -5.95 -3.23 -3.70
N LEU A 36 -4.76 -3.16 -4.32
CA LEU A 36 -3.68 -2.26 -3.92
C LEU A 36 -4.10 -0.79 -4.07
N ALA A 37 -4.61 -0.39 -5.22
CA ALA A 37 -5.08 0.97 -5.44
C ALA A 37 -6.23 1.33 -4.48
N GLY A 38 -7.16 0.40 -4.26
CA GLY A 38 -8.29 0.58 -3.35
C GLY A 38 -7.86 0.81 -1.90
N TRP A 39 -6.83 0.11 -1.38
CA TRP A 39 -6.37 0.38 -0.04
C TRP A 39 -5.49 1.64 0.05
N VAL A 40 -4.66 1.93 -0.95
CA VAL A 40 -3.88 3.18 -0.98
C VAL A 40 -4.82 4.37 -0.93
N ARG A 41 -5.91 4.35 -1.70
CA ARG A 41 -6.96 5.39 -1.70
C ARG A 41 -7.53 5.67 -0.31
N ARG A 42 -7.62 4.67 0.56
CA ARG A 42 -8.10 4.85 1.94
C ARG A 42 -7.06 5.47 2.87
N LEU A 43 -5.82 5.54 2.43
CA LEU A 43 -4.69 6.11 3.17
C LEU A 43 -4.28 7.48 2.66
N VAL A 44 -4.56 7.79 1.39
CA VAL A 44 -4.25 9.10 0.78
C VAL A 44 -5.54 9.81 0.40
N ASP A 45 -5.44 11.13 0.21
CA ASP A 45 -6.63 11.99 0.11
C ASP A 45 -7.22 12.07 -1.29
N ASP A 46 -6.56 11.49 -2.29
CA ASP A 46 -6.83 11.73 -3.69
C ASP A 46 -6.64 10.45 -4.51
N ASP A 47 -7.54 10.26 -5.50
CA ASP A 47 -7.54 9.10 -6.39
C ASP A 47 -6.31 9.05 -7.28
N GLU A 48 -5.90 10.18 -7.82
CA GLU A 48 -4.74 10.30 -8.70
C GLU A 48 -3.48 9.87 -7.96
N THR A 49 -3.25 10.43 -6.77
CA THR A 49 -2.16 10.02 -5.87
C THR A 49 -2.20 8.52 -5.52
N ALA A 50 -3.39 7.96 -5.31
CA ALA A 50 -3.51 6.54 -5.02
C ALA A 50 -3.06 5.67 -6.20
N HIS A 51 -3.46 6.03 -7.41
CA HIS A 51 -3.05 5.35 -8.64
C HIS A 51 -1.57 5.55 -8.95
N GLU A 52 -1.00 6.73 -8.69
CA GLU A 52 0.43 6.99 -8.82
C GLU A 52 1.24 6.09 -7.90
N ILE A 53 0.88 6.03 -6.61
CA ILE A 53 1.55 5.18 -5.62
C ILE A 53 1.45 3.70 -6.01
N ALA A 54 0.27 3.23 -6.42
CA ALA A 54 0.08 1.85 -6.83
C ALA A 54 0.93 1.51 -8.06
N SER A 55 0.93 2.37 -9.08
CA SER A 55 1.70 2.19 -10.31
C SER A 55 3.20 2.21 -10.04
N GLU A 56 3.68 3.14 -9.21
CA GLU A 56 5.07 3.23 -8.79
C GLU A 56 5.51 2.00 -8.01
N ALA A 57 4.65 1.46 -7.12
CA ALA A 57 4.94 0.24 -6.39
C ALA A 57 5.15 -0.95 -7.32
N PHE A 58 4.31 -1.11 -8.33
CA PHE A 58 4.47 -2.15 -9.35
C PHE A 58 5.71 -1.94 -10.22
N THR A 59 6.04 -0.70 -10.58
CA THR A 59 7.25 -0.37 -11.34
C THR A 59 8.51 -0.75 -10.55
N ARG A 60 8.55 -0.44 -9.25
CA ARG A 60 9.66 -0.84 -8.37
C ARG A 60 9.72 -2.35 -8.16
N LEU A 61 8.58 -3.02 -8.01
CA LEU A 61 8.55 -4.48 -7.94
C LEU A 61 9.13 -5.09 -9.21
N MET A 62 8.75 -4.57 -10.39
CA MET A 62 9.22 -5.09 -11.69
C MET A 62 10.74 -5.01 -11.81
N SER A 63 11.38 -3.94 -11.34
CA SER A 63 12.84 -3.80 -11.34
C SER A 63 13.56 -4.80 -10.42
N HIS A 64 12.83 -5.43 -9.47
CA HIS A 64 13.36 -6.41 -8.52
C HIS A 64 12.67 -7.78 -8.65
N TRP A 65 11.97 -8.04 -9.77
CA TRP A 65 11.12 -9.22 -9.97
C TRP A 65 11.80 -10.57 -9.71
N SER A 66 13.10 -10.67 -9.92
CA SER A 66 13.85 -11.91 -9.71
C SER A 66 14.34 -12.12 -8.26
N SER A 67 14.08 -11.19 -7.35
CA SER A 67 14.65 -11.18 -6.01
C SER A 67 13.72 -11.57 -4.85
N PRO A 68 12.42 -11.24 -4.83
CA PRO A 68 11.59 -11.52 -3.65
C PRO A 68 11.08 -12.98 -3.66
N ASP A 69 11.18 -13.65 -2.51
CA ASP A 69 10.56 -14.96 -2.28
C ASP A 69 9.03 -14.86 -2.32
N ASP A 70 8.47 -13.73 -1.87
CA ASP A 70 7.06 -13.37 -1.96
C ASP A 70 6.88 -11.99 -2.62
N PRO A 71 6.61 -11.96 -3.94
CA PRO A 71 6.40 -10.72 -4.68
C PRO A 71 5.22 -9.89 -4.18
N GLN A 72 4.16 -10.54 -3.69
CA GLN A 72 2.97 -9.86 -3.19
C GLN A 72 3.26 -9.14 -1.88
N ALA A 73 3.84 -9.81 -0.89
CA ALA A 73 4.24 -9.19 0.38
C ALA A 73 5.24 -8.04 0.14
N TYR A 74 6.20 -8.24 -0.78
CA TYR A 74 7.16 -7.21 -1.15
C TYR A 74 6.49 -5.99 -1.81
N LEU A 75 5.49 -6.19 -2.67
CA LEU A 75 4.69 -5.13 -3.28
C LEU A 75 4.00 -4.26 -2.21
N TYR A 76 3.34 -4.89 -1.22
CA TYR A 76 2.70 -4.17 -0.13
C TYR A 76 3.70 -3.41 0.75
N LYS A 77 4.91 -3.95 0.95
CA LYS A 77 6.00 -3.25 1.63
C LYS A 77 6.43 -1.98 0.87
N ILE A 78 6.62 -2.09 -0.46
CA ILE A 78 6.95 -0.93 -1.31
C ILE A 78 5.85 0.14 -1.20
N ALA A 79 4.59 -0.25 -1.41
CA ALA A 79 3.47 0.67 -1.39
C ALA A 79 3.28 1.33 -0.01
N THR A 80 3.46 0.57 1.09
CA THR A 80 3.45 1.11 2.45
C THR A 80 4.50 2.19 2.66
N ASN A 81 5.71 2.01 2.13
CA ASN A 81 6.77 3.00 2.21
C ASN A 81 6.44 4.24 1.39
N LEU A 82 5.89 4.07 0.18
CA LEU A 82 5.45 5.19 -0.65
C LEU A 82 4.34 6.02 0.01
N VAL A 83 3.37 5.39 0.66
CA VAL A 83 2.33 6.07 1.45
C VAL A 83 2.95 6.87 2.61
N ARG A 84 3.90 6.28 3.34
CA ARG A 84 4.60 6.99 4.42
C ARG A 84 5.40 8.19 3.90
N ASP A 85 6.02 8.06 2.74
CA ASP A 85 6.77 9.14 2.09
C ASP A 85 5.83 10.26 1.62
N HIS A 86 4.67 9.91 1.05
CA HIS A 86 3.62 10.86 0.70
C HIS A 86 3.16 11.64 1.94
N TRP A 87 2.82 10.97 3.06
CA TRP A 87 2.42 11.66 4.29
C TRP A 87 3.51 12.58 4.85
N ARG A 88 4.79 12.15 4.79
CA ARG A 88 5.92 13.01 5.22
C ARG A 88 6.06 14.25 4.35
N ARG A 89 5.87 14.12 3.04
CA ARG A 89 5.91 15.23 2.09
C ARG A 89 4.76 16.21 2.35
N THR A 90 3.54 15.72 2.37
CA THR A 90 2.34 16.54 2.60
C THR A 90 2.39 17.26 3.94
N ARG A 91 2.90 16.61 4.99
CA ARG A 91 3.08 17.27 6.29
C ARG A 91 4.10 18.40 6.22
N ARG A 92 5.22 18.21 5.52
CA ARG A 92 6.24 19.28 5.35
C ARG A 92 5.68 20.46 4.57
N GLU A 93 4.95 20.21 3.51
CA GLU A 93 4.28 21.23 2.70
C GLU A 93 3.27 22.02 3.52
N ARG A 94 2.42 21.33 4.31
CA ARG A 94 1.47 22.00 5.22
C ARG A 94 2.16 22.85 6.28
N VAL A 95 3.29 22.41 6.82
CA VAL A 95 4.07 23.20 7.79
C VAL A 95 4.70 24.43 7.11
N ALA A 96 5.27 24.27 5.93
CA ALA A 96 5.85 25.39 5.17
C ALA A 96 4.78 26.43 4.80
N LEU A 97 3.60 25.99 4.35
CA LEU A 97 2.47 26.89 4.01
C LEU A 97 1.86 27.59 5.24
N ARG A 98 1.85 26.95 6.41
CA ARG A 98 1.40 27.62 7.66
C ARG A 98 2.30 28.77 8.10
N GLY A 99 3.54 28.79 7.66
CA GLY A 99 4.43 29.94 7.82
C GLY A 99 4.09 31.14 6.91
N ILE A 100 3.26 30.94 5.89
CA ILE A 100 2.94 31.93 4.88
C ILE A 100 1.44 32.35 4.90
N ALA A 101 0.52 31.47 5.34
CA ALA A 101 -0.91 31.79 5.41
C ALA A 101 -1.61 30.95 6.51
N ALA A 102 -2.09 31.64 7.53
CA ALA A 102 -3.08 31.07 8.44
C ALA A 102 -4.42 30.94 7.69
N GLY A 103 -4.88 29.73 7.45
CA GLY A 103 -6.28 29.45 7.15
C GLY A 103 -6.62 28.95 5.76
N GLN A 104 -6.36 27.70 5.47
CA GLN A 104 -7.24 26.92 4.60
C GLN A 104 -7.19 25.45 5.05
N ARG A 105 -8.25 25.01 5.71
CA ARG A 105 -8.59 23.60 5.77
C ARG A 105 -8.99 23.20 4.35
N HIS A 106 -8.30 22.22 3.78
CA HIS A 106 -8.80 21.58 2.57
C HIS A 106 -10.04 20.77 2.97
N GLU A 107 -11.21 21.39 2.83
CA GLU A 107 -12.48 20.67 2.84
C GLU A 107 -12.55 19.89 1.53
N LEU A 108 -12.38 18.59 1.65
CA LEU A 108 -12.62 17.65 0.57
C LEU A 108 -14.11 17.62 0.26
N ALA A 109 -14.44 17.65 -1.04
CA ALA A 109 -15.80 17.52 -1.53
C ALA A 109 -16.51 16.31 -0.91
N PRO A 110 -17.81 16.43 -0.51
CA PRO A 110 -18.54 15.37 0.12
C PRO A 110 -18.73 14.20 -0.87
N GLY A 111 -18.05 13.08 -0.61
CA GLY A 111 -18.38 11.80 -1.19
C GLY A 111 -19.55 11.15 -0.44
N PRO A 112 -20.13 10.02 -0.94
CA PRO A 112 -21.28 9.39 -0.30
C PRO A 112 -20.96 9.04 1.17
N ASP A 113 -21.91 9.36 2.05
CA ASP A 113 -21.87 9.41 3.52
C ASP A 113 -21.04 8.34 4.24
N SER A 114 -21.09 7.09 3.77
CA SER A 114 -20.37 5.96 4.39
C SER A 114 -18.84 6.01 4.17
N GLY A 115 -18.40 6.52 3.03
CA GLY A 115 -16.97 6.62 2.70
C GLY A 115 -16.28 7.72 3.51
N MET A 116 -16.98 8.82 3.77
CA MET A 116 -16.48 9.95 4.55
C MET A 116 -16.38 9.60 6.03
N ARG A 117 -17.36 8.88 6.57
CA ARG A 117 -17.34 8.39 7.95
C ARG A 117 -16.17 7.42 8.21
N LEU A 118 -15.97 6.43 7.33
CA LEU A 118 -14.85 5.50 7.43
C LEU A 118 -13.50 6.24 7.37
N ARG A 119 -13.39 7.23 6.52
CA ARG A 119 -12.18 8.03 6.39
C ARG A 119 -11.88 8.80 7.68
N GLY A 120 -12.86 9.52 8.25
CA GLY A 120 -12.70 10.22 9.52
C GLY A 120 -12.23 9.30 10.64
N LEU A 121 -12.84 8.10 10.74
CA LEU A 121 -12.44 7.07 11.69
C LEU A 121 -10.99 6.59 11.48
N LEU A 122 -10.56 6.43 10.23
CA LEU A 122 -9.17 6.04 9.94
C LEU A 122 -8.19 7.18 10.26
N GLU A 123 -8.58 8.44 10.05
CA GLU A 123 -7.75 9.61 10.32
C GLU A 123 -7.52 9.85 11.82
N SER A 124 -8.43 9.42 12.70
CA SER A 124 -8.25 9.49 14.15
C SER A 124 -7.17 8.54 14.66
N LEU A 125 -6.81 7.51 13.87
CA LEU A 125 -5.79 6.54 14.24
C LEU A 125 -4.37 7.08 13.98
N PRO A 126 -3.39 6.74 14.86
CA PRO A 126 -1.98 6.91 14.54
C PRO A 126 -1.62 6.21 13.24
N GLN A 127 -0.69 6.78 12.46
CA GLN A 127 -0.34 6.29 11.11
C GLN A 127 -0.04 4.79 11.05
N HIS A 128 0.71 4.26 12.03
CA HIS A 128 1.05 2.83 12.07
C HIS A 128 -0.16 1.93 12.31
N GLN A 129 -1.12 2.37 13.15
CA GLN A 129 -2.37 1.65 13.39
C GLN A 129 -3.28 1.73 12.16
N ARG A 130 -3.39 2.91 11.53
CA ARG A 130 -4.15 3.11 10.31
C ARG A 130 -3.71 2.16 9.19
N ILE A 131 -2.40 2.08 8.92
CA ILE A 131 -1.86 1.17 7.92
C ILE A 131 -2.20 -0.29 8.28
N ALA A 132 -1.97 -0.71 9.53
CA ALA A 132 -2.25 -2.09 9.94
C ALA A 132 -3.74 -2.45 9.78
N VAL A 133 -4.65 -1.55 10.15
CA VAL A 133 -6.10 -1.71 9.98
C VAL A 133 -6.49 -1.86 8.52
N VAL A 134 -5.98 -0.97 7.66
CA VAL A 134 -6.32 -0.99 6.23
C VAL A 134 -5.76 -2.24 5.56
N LEU A 135 -4.53 -2.65 5.84
CA LEU A 135 -3.95 -3.86 5.28
C LEU A 135 -4.67 -5.12 5.75
N HIS A 136 -4.98 -5.21 7.04
CA HIS A 136 -5.58 -6.44 7.59
C HIS A 136 -7.09 -6.56 7.27
N TYR A 137 -7.88 -5.51 7.56
CA TYR A 137 -9.34 -5.59 7.45
C TYR A 137 -9.89 -5.22 6.08
N LEU A 138 -9.22 -4.36 5.32
CA LEU A 138 -9.72 -3.88 4.03
C LEU A 138 -9.01 -4.55 2.83
N ALA A 139 -7.70 -4.83 2.95
CA ALA A 139 -6.97 -5.57 1.92
C ALA A 139 -6.95 -7.09 2.19
N GLY A 140 -7.41 -7.55 3.38
CA GLY A 140 -7.51 -8.97 3.70
C GLY A 140 -6.19 -9.67 3.98
N LEU A 141 -5.10 -8.93 4.24
CA LEU A 141 -3.80 -9.54 4.48
C LEU A 141 -3.76 -10.26 5.84
N PRO A 142 -3.18 -11.45 5.91
CA PRO A 142 -2.88 -12.11 7.18
C PRO A 142 -1.86 -11.29 7.99
N ILE A 143 -1.84 -11.47 9.32
CA ILE A 143 -0.98 -10.68 10.21
C ILE A 143 0.50 -10.79 9.86
N HIS A 144 0.94 -11.97 9.42
CA HIS A 144 2.31 -12.19 8.96
C HIS A 144 2.68 -11.23 7.81
N ASP A 145 1.84 -11.15 6.78
CA ASP A 145 2.08 -10.29 5.61
C ASP A 145 1.99 -8.81 5.96
N VAL A 146 1.06 -8.44 6.87
CA VAL A 146 1.02 -7.07 7.42
C VAL A 146 2.33 -6.74 8.13
N ALA A 147 2.87 -7.66 8.94
CA ALA A 147 4.13 -7.48 9.64
C ALA A 147 5.30 -7.25 8.67
N LEU A 148 5.38 -8.06 7.61
CA LEU A 148 6.35 -7.88 6.53
C LEU A 148 6.19 -6.52 5.82
N ALA A 149 4.95 -6.15 5.47
CA ALA A 149 4.66 -4.90 4.78
C ALA A 149 5.01 -3.66 5.61
N VAL A 150 4.70 -3.67 6.91
CA VAL A 150 4.99 -2.52 7.80
C VAL A 150 6.41 -2.53 8.36
N GLY A 151 7.13 -3.65 8.27
CA GLY A 151 8.48 -3.84 8.81
C GLY A 151 8.49 -3.88 10.34
N ARG A 152 7.52 -4.56 10.96
CA ARG A 152 7.37 -4.68 12.43
C ARG A 152 7.09 -6.12 12.84
N PRO A 153 7.47 -6.55 14.06
CA PRO A 153 7.13 -7.88 14.57
C PRO A 153 5.61 -8.12 14.60
N GLU A 154 5.18 -9.36 14.34
CA GLU A 154 3.75 -9.73 14.38
C GLU A 154 3.07 -9.39 15.72
N GLY A 155 3.77 -9.58 16.85
CA GLY A 155 3.25 -9.21 18.17
C GLY A 155 2.93 -7.73 18.27
N THR A 156 3.75 -6.87 17.66
CA THR A 156 3.50 -5.43 17.58
C THR A 156 2.29 -5.13 16.70
N VAL A 157 2.16 -5.80 15.54
CA VAL A 157 1.00 -5.63 14.66
C VAL A 157 -0.30 -6.05 15.36
N LYS A 158 -0.29 -7.18 16.09
CA LYS A 158 -1.43 -7.62 16.91
C LYS A 158 -1.84 -6.58 17.94
N SER A 159 -0.86 -5.99 18.65
CA SER A 159 -1.10 -4.91 19.60
C SER A 159 -1.64 -3.64 18.94
N ASP A 160 -1.06 -3.24 17.79
CA ASP A 160 -1.52 -2.08 17.02
C ASP A 160 -2.99 -2.26 16.56
N LEU A 161 -3.34 -3.45 16.05
CA LEU A 161 -4.72 -3.78 15.66
C LEU A 161 -5.69 -3.80 16.84
N HIS A 162 -5.27 -4.33 17.98
CA HIS A 162 -6.08 -4.31 19.20
C HIS A 162 -6.37 -2.88 19.66
N GLN A 163 -5.34 -2.05 19.77
CA GLN A 163 -5.48 -0.65 20.19
C GLN A 163 -6.33 0.15 19.21
N ALA A 164 -6.15 -0.08 17.90
CA ALA A 164 -6.96 0.55 16.87
C ALA A 164 -8.45 0.21 17.04
N ARG A 165 -8.78 -1.06 17.29
CA ARG A 165 -10.18 -1.48 17.53
C ARG A 165 -10.79 -0.81 18.75
N VAL A 166 -10.04 -0.69 19.85
CA VAL A 166 -10.52 -0.01 21.07
C VAL A 166 -10.83 1.46 20.75
N ARG A 167 -9.94 2.16 20.05
CA ARG A 167 -10.13 3.56 19.67
C ARG A 167 -11.32 3.76 18.73
N LEU A 168 -11.41 2.95 17.67
CA LEU A 168 -12.51 3.03 16.72
C LEU A 168 -13.86 2.75 17.38
N ARG A 169 -13.91 1.83 18.35
CA ARG A 169 -15.14 1.55 19.10
C ARG A 169 -15.56 2.75 19.93
N ALA A 170 -14.64 3.38 20.66
CA ALA A 170 -14.93 4.58 21.43
C ALA A 170 -15.44 5.74 20.55
N GLU A 171 -14.87 5.93 19.36
CA GLU A 171 -15.31 6.95 18.38
C GLU A 171 -16.72 6.66 17.85
N LEU A 172 -17.05 5.40 17.62
CA LEU A 172 -18.38 4.99 17.15
C LEU A 172 -19.45 5.17 18.23
N ASP A 173 -19.12 4.86 19.49
CA ASP A 173 -20.04 5.00 20.61
C ASP A 173 -20.36 6.49 20.88
N THR A 174 -19.37 7.39 20.77
CA THR A 174 -19.56 8.85 20.89
C THR A 174 -20.34 9.49 19.74
N SER A 175 -20.42 8.82 18.59
CA SER A 175 -21.14 9.35 17.40
C SER A 175 -22.62 8.97 17.38
N HIS A 176 -23.12 8.23 18.39
CA HIS A 176 -24.51 7.77 18.49
C HIS A 176 -25.31 8.46 19.60
N ASP A 177 -24.66 9.31 20.41
CA ASP A 177 -25.27 10.21 21.40
C ASP A 177 -25.42 11.62 20.81
#